data_503fbb24914b443e1ae4f76217657848
#
_entry.id   503fbb24914b443e1ae4f76217657848
#
_cell.length_a   1.000
_cell.length_b   1.000
_cell.length_c   1.000
_cell.angle_alpha   90.00
_cell.angle_beta   90.00
_cell.angle_gamma   90.00
#
_symmetry.space_group_name_H-M   'P 1'
#
loop_
_entity.id
_entity.type
_entity.pdbx_description
1 polymer ?
#
loop_
_entity_poly.entity_id
_entity_poly.type
_entity_poly.pdbx_seq_one_letter_code
_entity_poly.pdbx_strand_id
1 'polypeptide(L)'
;MSHHYSGPDWTFPRGDARLDLADLYAFPKPDDASKSIFVMNVHPSYGENPRGPTSNTPFAPEALYELKIDSDGDSVADIAYRVRFSLSQSGSQAATLCRAEGRDARAAGDEGQKIVEHAPVSMGVEARITEGGDHRFFAGWRSDPFFFDRRGAMNNLQFTGGDFFADKNVCSMVLEVPNSALPPKAIRLWHRTLLPSNGSGESWVQ
;
A
#
# COMPACT_ATOMS: atom_id res chain seq x y z
N MET A 1 -2.77 6.52 9.34
CA MET A 1 -3.40 7.74 8.80
C MET A 1 -4.12 7.34 7.53
N SER A 2 -5.35 7.76 7.35
CA SER A 2 -6.13 7.48 6.14
C SER A 2 -6.20 8.75 5.29
N HIS A 3 -6.01 8.62 3.98
CA HIS A 3 -6.01 9.72 3.02
C HIS A 3 -6.97 9.43 1.87
N HIS A 4 -8.27 9.22 2.19
CA HIS A 4 -9.29 8.99 1.15
C HIS A 4 -9.65 10.24 0.34
N TYR A 5 -9.02 11.36 0.65
CA TYR A 5 -9.11 12.62 -0.07
C TYR A 5 -7.72 13.22 -0.14
N SER A 6 -7.02 12.95 -1.21
CA SER A 6 -5.65 13.42 -1.40
C SER A 6 -5.59 14.78 -2.06
N GLY A 7 -4.74 15.63 -1.50
CA GLY A 7 -4.41 16.93 -2.05
C GLY A 7 -5.46 18.02 -1.90
N PRO A 8 -5.08 19.27 -2.14
CA PRO A 8 -5.93 20.43 -1.94
C PRO A 8 -7.12 20.51 -2.90
N ASP A 9 -7.01 19.84 -4.04
CA ASP A 9 -8.01 19.91 -5.11
C ASP A 9 -8.94 18.69 -5.16
N TRP A 10 -8.86 17.80 -4.17
CA TRP A 10 -9.65 16.56 -4.11
C TRP A 10 -9.50 15.69 -5.36
N THR A 11 -8.34 15.71 -5.98
CA THR A 11 -8.02 14.94 -7.17
C THR A 11 -6.96 13.89 -6.85
N PHE A 12 -6.92 12.85 -7.67
CA PHE A 12 -5.86 11.85 -7.56
C PHE A 12 -4.49 12.45 -7.93
N PRO A 13 -3.40 11.98 -7.30
CA PRO A 13 -2.05 12.35 -7.69
C PRO A 13 -1.84 12.18 -9.19
N ARG A 14 -1.48 13.26 -9.88
CA ARG A 14 -1.34 13.29 -11.36
C ARG A 14 -2.55 12.79 -12.14
N GLY A 15 -3.74 12.82 -11.55
CA GLY A 15 -4.97 12.33 -12.15
C GLY A 15 -5.09 10.81 -12.21
N ASP A 16 -4.22 10.06 -11.54
CA ASP A 16 -4.20 8.59 -11.55
C ASP A 16 -4.47 8.04 -10.14
N ALA A 17 -5.64 7.42 -9.97
CA ALA A 17 -6.04 6.84 -8.69
C ALA A 17 -5.11 5.72 -8.20
N ARG A 18 -4.39 5.05 -9.12
CA ARG A 18 -3.44 3.99 -8.77
C ARG A 18 -2.22 4.50 -7.99
N LEU A 19 -1.99 5.80 -8.01
CA LEU A 19 -0.91 6.47 -7.27
C LEU A 19 -1.36 6.97 -5.90
N ASP A 20 -2.67 6.95 -5.64
CA ASP A 20 -3.27 7.51 -4.44
C ASP A 20 -3.22 6.51 -3.29
N LEU A 21 -2.41 6.83 -2.28
CA LEU A 21 -2.28 6.05 -1.05
C LEU A 21 -3.46 6.37 -0.12
N ALA A 22 -4.25 5.36 0.26
CA ALA A 22 -5.39 5.54 1.14
C ALA A 22 -5.02 5.29 2.61
N ASP A 23 -4.59 4.08 2.94
CA ASP A 23 -4.37 3.67 4.33
C ASP A 23 -3.05 2.93 4.51
N LEU A 24 -2.50 3.04 5.72
CA LEU A 24 -1.42 2.23 6.23
C LEU A 24 -1.83 1.61 7.57
N TYR A 25 -1.81 0.28 7.64
CA TYR A 25 -2.03 -0.46 8.87
C TYR A 25 -0.79 -1.29 9.23
N ALA A 26 -0.51 -1.38 10.54
CA ALA A 26 0.54 -2.23 11.09
C ALA A 26 0.07 -2.81 12.43
N PHE A 27 0.11 -4.12 12.54
CA PHE A 27 -0.35 -4.83 13.74
C PHE A 27 0.31 -6.20 13.86
N PRO A 28 0.41 -6.76 15.10
CA PRO A 28 0.84 -8.13 15.29
C PRO A 28 -0.09 -9.10 14.56
N LYS A 29 0.47 -10.16 13.97
CA LYS A 29 -0.37 -11.18 13.34
C LYS A 29 -1.28 -11.82 14.40
N PRO A 30 -2.59 -11.92 14.17
CA PRO A 30 -3.48 -12.72 15.00
C PRO A 30 -2.97 -14.17 15.07
N ASP A 31 -3.00 -14.75 16.26
CA ASP A 31 -2.60 -16.13 16.55
C ASP A 31 -1.11 -16.47 16.34
N ASP A 32 -0.26 -15.51 15.97
CA ASP A 32 1.18 -15.69 15.83
C ASP A 32 1.95 -14.40 16.15
N ALA A 33 2.22 -14.17 17.42
CA ALA A 33 2.94 -12.98 17.89
C ALA A 33 4.41 -12.88 17.43
N SER A 34 4.95 -13.92 16.76
CA SER A 34 6.28 -13.87 16.16
C SER A 34 6.33 -13.11 14.83
N LYS A 35 5.17 -12.68 14.32
CA LYS A 35 5.01 -12.01 13.03
C LYS A 35 4.19 -10.73 13.13
N SER A 36 4.43 -9.84 12.21
CA SER A 36 3.69 -8.58 12.03
C SER A 36 3.05 -8.52 10.64
N ILE A 37 1.91 -7.85 10.56
CA ILE A 37 1.20 -7.59 9.31
C ILE A 37 1.30 -6.11 8.98
N PHE A 38 1.70 -5.80 7.76
CA PHE A 38 1.65 -4.45 7.19
C PHE A 38 0.68 -4.45 6.02
N VAL A 39 -0.18 -3.43 5.96
CA VAL A 39 -1.13 -3.25 4.86
C VAL A 39 -0.96 -1.84 4.30
N MET A 40 -0.70 -1.77 3.01
CA MET A 40 -0.73 -0.53 2.23
C MET A 40 -1.92 -0.58 1.28
N ASN A 41 -2.83 0.37 1.39
CA ASN A 41 -3.95 0.51 0.48
C ASN A 41 -3.71 1.66 -0.48
N VAL A 42 -3.99 1.41 -1.75
CA VAL A 42 -3.91 2.38 -2.83
C VAL A 42 -5.16 2.28 -3.71
N HIS A 43 -5.32 3.19 -4.66
CA HIS A 43 -6.38 3.14 -5.65
C HIS A 43 -7.77 3.07 -4.99
N PRO A 44 -8.10 4.05 -4.13
CA PRO A 44 -9.38 4.07 -3.44
C PRO A 44 -10.54 4.27 -4.41
N SER A 45 -11.70 3.70 -4.11
CA SER A 45 -12.94 4.01 -4.80
C SER A 45 -13.38 5.42 -4.41
N TYR A 46 -13.09 6.40 -5.26
CA TYR A 46 -13.42 7.80 -5.03
C TYR A 46 -14.87 8.11 -5.42
N GLY A 47 -15.58 8.88 -4.57
CA GLY A 47 -16.92 9.42 -4.84
C GLY A 47 -18.08 8.44 -4.62
N GLU A 48 -19.31 8.88 -4.94
CA GLU A 48 -20.54 8.08 -4.80
C GLU A 48 -20.66 7.00 -5.88
N ASN A 49 -19.88 7.11 -6.94
CA ASN A 49 -19.61 6.18 -8.02
C ASN A 49 -18.25 6.57 -8.63
N PRO A 50 -17.36 5.66 -8.97
CA PRO A 50 -17.60 4.30 -9.42
C PRO A 50 -17.46 3.26 -8.30
N ARG A 51 -18.27 2.22 -8.37
CA ARG A 51 -18.00 0.96 -7.70
C ARG A 51 -16.91 0.26 -8.50
N GLY A 52 -15.75 0.13 -7.92
CA GLY A 52 -14.66 -0.57 -8.55
C GLY A 52 -13.50 0.31 -9.00
N PRO A 53 -12.41 -0.30 -9.51
CA PRO A 53 -11.24 0.42 -9.92
C PRO A 53 -11.54 1.41 -11.05
N THR A 54 -10.91 2.57 -10.98
CA THR A 54 -11.02 3.60 -12.03
C THR A 54 -10.26 3.24 -13.31
N SER A 55 -9.49 2.13 -13.27
CA SER A 55 -8.78 1.59 -14.42
C SER A 55 -8.85 0.06 -14.44
N ASN A 56 -8.62 -0.55 -15.60
CA ASN A 56 -8.55 -2.00 -15.77
C ASN A 56 -7.27 -2.61 -15.16
N THR A 57 -6.28 -1.80 -14.82
CA THR A 57 -5.05 -2.18 -14.13
C THR A 57 -5.09 -1.69 -12.70
N PRO A 58 -5.12 -2.58 -11.70
CA PRO A 58 -5.30 -2.18 -10.30
C PRO A 58 -4.11 -1.39 -9.72
N PHE A 59 -2.89 -1.67 -10.16
CA PHE A 59 -1.69 -0.97 -9.75
C PHE A 59 -0.98 -0.33 -10.95
N ALA A 60 -0.26 0.77 -10.73
CA ALA A 60 0.51 1.44 -11.77
C ALA A 60 1.84 0.69 -12.00
N PRO A 61 2.08 0.10 -13.19
CA PRO A 61 3.32 -0.64 -13.45
C PRO A 61 4.57 0.24 -13.41
N GLU A 62 4.41 1.53 -13.73
CA GLU A 62 5.47 2.53 -13.68
C GLU A 62 5.82 3.00 -12.26
N ALA A 63 4.94 2.77 -11.30
CA ALA A 63 5.13 3.22 -9.92
C ALA A 63 5.97 2.24 -9.09
N LEU A 64 6.66 2.79 -8.10
CA LEU A 64 7.25 2.05 -6.99
C LEU A 64 6.46 2.39 -5.71
N TYR A 65 5.90 1.39 -5.08
CA TYR A 65 5.23 1.52 -3.79
C TYR A 65 6.18 1.11 -2.68
N GLU A 66 6.43 1.99 -1.72
CA GLU A 66 7.37 1.74 -0.64
C GLU A 66 6.72 1.85 0.73
N LEU A 67 7.00 0.86 1.57
CA LEU A 67 6.85 0.95 3.02
C LEU A 67 8.22 1.23 3.63
N LYS A 68 8.35 2.30 4.38
CA LYS A 68 9.56 2.71 5.07
C LYS A 68 9.44 2.47 6.56
N ILE A 69 10.52 2.01 7.18
CA ILE A 69 10.62 1.73 8.61
C ILE A 69 11.82 2.48 9.16
N ASP A 70 11.56 3.35 10.13
CA ASP A 70 12.55 3.98 10.99
C ASP A 70 12.59 3.18 12.31
N SER A 71 13.75 2.70 12.64
CA SER A 71 13.97 1.83 13.81
C SER A 71 14.65 2.50 14.98
N ASP A 72 15.21 3.69 14.83
CA ASP A 72 15.91 4.40 15.89
C ASP A 72 15.31 5.76 16.24
N GLY A 73 14.35 6.22 15.45
CA GLY A 73 13.56 7.42 15.74
C GLY A 73 14.14 8.70 15.16
N ASP A 74 15.10 8.59 14.23
CA ASP A 74 15.72 9.75 13.57
C ASP A 74 14.93 10.27 12.35
N SER A 75 13.82 9.61 12.02
CA SER A 75 12.96 9.90 10.85
C SER A 75 13.61 9.58 9.50
N VAL A 76 14.65 8.75 9.51
CA VAL A 76 15.29 8.20 8.31
C VAL A 76 14.99 6.72 8.22
N ALA A 77 14.75 6.20 7.01
CA ALA A 77 14.44 4.79 6.86
C ALA A 77 15.67 3.92 7.05
N ASP A 78 15.55 2.90 7.92
CA ASP A 78 16.54 1.83 8.09
C ASP A 78 16.21 0.60 7.26
N ILE A 79 14.91 0.36 7.05
CA ILE A 79 14.39 -0.73 6.24
C ILE A 79 13.35 -0.17 5.27
N ALA A 80 13.33 -0.70 4.07
CA ALA A 80 12.27 -0.42 3.10
C ALA A 80 11.79 -1.72 2.46
N TYR A 81 10.47 -1.89 2.38
CA TYR A 81 9.83 -2.89 1.55
C TYR A 81 9.28 -2.20 0.31
N ARG A 82 9.62 -2.72 -0.86
CA ARG A 82 9.35 -2.12 -2.16
C ARG A 82 8.56 -3.06 -3.03
N VAL A 83 7.48 -2.57 -3.60
CA VAL A 83 6.63 -3.35 -4.50
C VAL A 83 6.58 -2.69 -5.86
N ARG A 84 6.91 -3.48 -6.89
CA ARG A 84 6.69 -3.14 -8.29
C ARG A 84 5.73 -4.10 -8.93
N PHE A 85 4.99 -3.58 -9.88
CA PHE A 85 4.06 -4.39 -10.67
C PHE A 85 4.51 -4.46 -12.12
N SER A 86 4.41 -5.64 -12.70
CA SER A 86 4.59 -5.89 -14.13
C SER A 86 3.25 -6.23 -14.76
N LEU A 87 3.09 -5.88 -16.03
CA LEU A 87 1.92 -6.20 -16.82
C LEU A 87 2.30 -7.22 -17.89
N SER A 88 1.59 -8.34 -17.93
CA SER A 88 1.74 -9.34 -19.00
C SER A 88 1.04 -8.89 -20.29
N GLN A 89 1.35 -9.55 -21.40
CA GLN A 89 0.67 -9.32 -22.67
C GLN A 89 -0.84 -9.62 -22.59
N SER A 90 -1.27 -10.50 -21.68
CA SER A 90 -2.68 -10.81 -21.45
C SER A 90 -3.40 -9.80 -20.54
N GLY A 91 -2.70 -8.76 -20.06
CA GLY A 91 -3.26 -7.76 -19.15
C GLY A 91 -3.24 -8.17 -17.66
N SER A 92 -2.72 -9.34 -17.31
CA SER A 92 -2.58 -9.77 -15.92
C SER A 92 -1.38 -9.07 -15.28
N GLN A 93 -1.53 -8.68 -14.00
CA GLN A 93 -0.44 -8.10 -13.23
C GLN A 93 0.22 -9.13 -12.31
N ALA A 94 1.52 -8.97 -12.11
CA ALA A 94 2.31 -9.67 -11.12
C ALA A 94 3.17 -8.68 -10.34
N ALA A 95 3.36 -8.95 -9.03
CA ALA A 95 4.16 -8.12 -8.14
C ALA A 95 5.54 -8.74 -7.89
N THR A 96 6.53 -7.87 -7.71
CA THR A 96 7.83 -8.19 -7.13
C THR A 96 7.98 -7.41 -5.84
N LEU A 97 8.32 -8.11 -4.75
CA LEU A 97 8.61 -7.52 -3.45
C LEU A 97 10.11 -7.61 -3.18
N CYS A 98 10.71 -6.46 -2.89
CA CYS A 98 12.11 -6.34 -2.45
C CYS A 98 12.19 -5.80 -1.03
N ARG A 99 13.28 -6.12 -0.33
CA ARG A 99 13.63 -5.54 0.96
C ARG A 99 15.02 -4.91 0.87
N ALA A 100 15.12 -3.65 1.28
CA ALA A 100 16.36 -2.90 1.35
C ALA A 100 16.67 -2.48 2.79
N GLU A 101 17.93 -2.29 3.13
CA GLU A 101 18.40 -1.88 4.44
C GLU A 101 19.41 -0.73 4.34
N GLY A 102 19.53 0.04 5.43
CA GLY A 102 20.52 1.08 5.61
C GLY A 102 20.49 2.12 4.48
N ARG A 103 21.62 2.31 3.79
CA ARG A 103 21.73 3.29 2.70
C ARG A 103 20.73 3.03 1.57
N ASP A 104 20.53 1.76 1.21
CA ASP A 104 19.62 1.41 0.11
C ASP A 104 18.15 1.62 0.52
N ALA A 105 17.81 1.46 1.80
CA ALA A 105 16.49 1.81 2.29
C ALA A 105 16.16 3.30 2.18
N ARG A 106 17.17 4.16 2.24
CA ARG A 106 17.04 5.64 2.14
C ARG A 106 16.87 6.08 0.71
N ALA A 107 17.55 5.43 -0.22
CA ALA A 107 17.52 5.76 -1.64
C ALA A 107 16.11 5.59 -2.22
N ALA A 108 15.85 6.32 -3.31
CA ALA A 108 14.71 6.05 -4.18
C ALA A 108 15.21 5.18 -5.32
N GLY A 109 14.74 3.96 -5.43
CA GLY A 109 15.17 3.03 -6.45
C GLY A 109 14.73 1.62 -6.18
N ASP A 110 15.11 0.69 -7.06
CA ASP A 110 14.69 -0.71 -6.99
C ASP A 110 15.69 -1.58 -6.21
N GLU A 111 16.70 -0.97 -5.59
CA GLU A 111 17.72 -1.69 -4.83
C GLU A 111 17.09 -2.44 -3.68
N GLY A 112 17.63 -3.62 -3.42
CA GLY A 112 17.20 -4.49 -2.34
C GLY A 112 17.20 -5.97 -2.71
N GLN A 113 17.16 -6.80 -1.69
CA GLN A 113 17.03 -8.24 -1.85
C GLN A 113 15.58 -8.57 -2.27
N LYS A 114 15.43 -9.29 -3.36
CA LYS A 114 14.13 -9.83 -3.77
C LYS A 114 13.67 -10.88 -2.78
N ILE A 115 12.46 -10.71 -2.27
CA ILE A 115 11.80 -11.65 -1.36
C ILE A 115 10.79 -12.48 -2.12
N VAL A 116 9.98 -11.83 -2.97
CA VAL A 116 8.95 -12.49 -3.79
C VAL A 116 9.05 -11.97 -5.21
N GLU A 117 8.96 -12.88 -6.17
CA GLU A 117 8.86 -12.56 -7.60
C GLU A 117 7.60 -13.18 -8.19
N HIS A 118 7.01 -12.48 -9.14
CA HIS A 118 5.84 -12.94 -9.89
C HIS A 118 4.61 -13.29 -9.03
N ALA A 119 4.44 -12.63 -7.87
CA ALA A 119 3.24 -12.79 -7.07
C ALA A 119 2.01 -12.34 -7.88
N PRO A 120 1.00 -13.19 -8.06
CA PRO A 120 -0.16 -12.82 -8.85
C PRO A 120 -1.00 -11.76 -8.14
N VAL A 121 -1.52 -10.80 -8.88
CA VAL A 121 -2.50 -9.84 -8.36
C VAL A 121 -3.88 -10.49 -8.36
N SER A 122 -4.52 -10.55 -7.19
CA SER A 122 -5.81 -11.23 -6.98
C SER A 122 -6.96 -10.25 -7.13
N MET A 123 -7.70 -10.35 -8.23
CA MET A 123 -8.87 -9.50 -8.52
C MET A 123 -10.20 -10.15 -8.12
N GLY A 124 -10.20 -11.44 -7.83
CA GLY A 124 -11.38 -12.20 -7.42
C GLY A 124 -11.50 -12.34 -5.91
N VAL A 125 -12.52 -13.09 -5.47
CA VAL A 125 -12.82 -13.35 -4.05
C VAL A 125 -11.68 -14.11 -3.37
N GLU A 126 -11.06 -15.06 -4.07
CA GLU A 126 -9.99 -15.89 -3.54
C GLU A 126 -8.67 -15.12 -3.47
N ALA A 127 -8.04 -15.14 -2.30
CA ALA A 127 -6.73 -14.52 -2.11
C ALA A 127 -5.62 -15.47 -2.58
N ARG A 128 -4.76 -14.99 -3.48
CA ARG A 128 -3.55 -15.69 -3.87
C ARG A 128 -2.38 -15.11 -3.09
N ILE A 129 -1.91 -15.89 -2.12
CA ILE A 129 -0.79 -15.50 -1.26
C ILE A 129 0.47 -16.17 -1.79
N THR A 130 1.55 -15.40 -1.91
CA THR A 130 2.86 -15.90 -2.33
C THR A 130 3.82 -15.88 -1.15
N GLU A 131 4.59 -16.96 -0.98
CA GLU A 131 5.59 -17.09 0.08
C GLU A 131 6.97 -16.77 -0.46
N GLY A 132 7.80 -16.10 0.34
CA GLY A 132 9.19 -15.80 0.06
C GLY A 132 10.02 -15.88 1.33
N GLY A 133 10.68 -17.03 1.57
CA GLY A 133 11.28 -17.35 2.85
C GLY A 133 10.24 -17.33 3.96
N ASP A 134 10.51 -16.58 5.04
CA ASP A 134 9.58 -16.42 6.18
C ASP A 134 8.52 -15.31 5.98
N HIS A 135 8.52 -14.67 4.80
CA HIS A 135 7.54 -13.65 4.44
C HIS A 135 6.37 -14.24 3.66
N ARG A 136 5.20 -13.62 3.78
CA ARG A 136 4.05 -13.90 2.92
C ARG A 136 3.54 -12.59 2.35
N PHE A 137 3.18 -12.59 1.08
CA PHE A 137 2.75 -11.42 0.36
C PHE A 137 1.46 -11.65 -0.40
N PHE A 138 0.61 -10.66 -0.38
CA PHE A 138 -0.62 -10.58 -1.15
C PHE A 138 -0.71 -9.20 -1.81
N ALA A 139 -1.17 -9.17 -3.06
CA ALA A 139 -1.62 -7.96 -3.71
C ALA A 139 -2.95 -8.21 -4.42
N GLY A 140 -3.89 -7.29 -4.30
CA GLY A 140 -5.19 -7.48 -4.95
C GLY A 140 -6.27 -6.50 -4.50
N TRP A 141 -7.45 -6.73 -5.04
CA TRP A 141 -8.65 -5.95 -4.82
C TRP A 141 -9.41 -6.47 -3.60
N ARG A 142 -9.69 -5.59 -2.62
CA ARG A 142 -10.38 -5.95 -1.37
C ARG A 142 -11.33 -4.85 -0.93
N SER A 143 -12.29 -5.23 -0.10
CA SER A 143 -13.16 -4.27 0.57
C SER A 143 -12.32 -3.25 1.32
N ASP A 144 -12.72 -1.99 1.22
CA ASP A 144 -12.07 -0.89 1.93
C ASP A 144 -12.28 -1.09 3.44
N PRO A 145 -11.22 -1.22 4.25
CA PRO A 145 -11.33 -1.43 5.68
C PRO A 145 -11.61 -0.15 6.46
N PHE A 146 -11.59 1.01 5.81
CA PHE A 146 -11.80 2.30 6.48
C PHE A 146 -13.28 2.52 6.75
N PHE A 147 -13.61 2.91 7.98
CA PHE A 147 -14.96 3.30 8.38
C PHE A 147 -15.07 4.83 8.39
N PHE A 148 -16.09 5.37 7.72
CA PHE A 148 -16.40 6.79 7.76
C PHE A 148 -17.90 7.06 7.78
N ASP A 149 -18.39 7.58 8.91
CA ASP A 149 -19.77 8.05 9.02
C ASP A 149 -19.91 9.46 8.43
N ARG A 150 -20.04 9.52 7.10
CA ARG A 150 -20.19 10.78 6.36
C ARG A 150 -21.41 11.57 6.82
N ARG A 151 -22.53 10.90 7.08
CA ARG A 151 -23.78 11.58 7.51
C ARG A 151 -23.60 12.20 8.88
N GLY A 152 -23.00 11.48 9.80
CA GLY A 152 -22.67 11.97 11.13
C GLY A 152 -21.71 13.15 11.08
N ALA A 153 -20.66 13.07 10.25
CA ALA A 153 -19.69 14.15 10.07
C ALA A 153 -20.33 15.44 9.54
N MET A 154 -21.27 15.32 8.61
CA MET A 154 -22.02 16.47 8.05
C MET A 154 -23.13 16.99 8.98
N ASN A 155 -23.52 16.25 10.01
CA ASN A 155 -24.56 16.59 10.98
C ASN A 155 -23.95 16.84 12.37
N ASN A 156 -23.07 17.82 12.47
CA ASN A 156 -22.42 18.22 13.72
C ASN A 156 -21.75 17.07 14.50
N LEU A 157 -21.12 16.12 13.79
CA LEU A 157 -20.45 14.95 14.33
C LEU A 157 -21.39 14.00 15.13
N GLN A 158 -22.66 14.01 14.83
CA GLN A 158 -23.61 13.06 15.42
C GLN A 158 -23.48 11.69 14.76
N PHE A 159 -23.01 10.71 15.51
CA PHE A 159 -22.83 9.36 15.01
C PHE A 159 -24.14 8.74 14.50
N THR A 160 -24.18 8.34 13.23
CA THR A 160 -25.34 7.69 12.61
C THR A 160 -25.15 6.19 12.40
N GLY A 161 -23.93 5.70 12.51
CA GLY A 161 -23.58 4.29 12.28
C GLY A 161 -23.48 3.90 10.79
N GLY A 162 -23.69 4.86 9.89
CA GLY A 162 -23.59 4.60 8.45
C GLY A 162 -22.15 4.64 7.96
N ASP A 163 -21.65 3.53 7.42
CA ASP A 163 -20.31 3.48 6.83
C ASP A 163 -20.34 3.88 5.35
N PHE A 164 -19.64 4.97 5.01
CA PHE A 164 -19.53 5.46 3.63
C PHE A 164 -18.74 4.48 2.73
N PHE A 165 -17.85 3.68 3.32
CA PHE A 165 -16.98 2.76 2.58
C PHE A 165 -17.48 1.30 2.57
N ALA A 166 -18.61 0.98 3.18
CA ALA A 166 -19.14 -0.37 3.29
C ALA A 166 -19.27 -1.13 1.94
N ASP A 167 -19.52 -0.39 0.85
CA ASP A 167 -19.67 -0.94 -0.50
C ASP A 167 -18.51 -0.60 -1.44
N LYS A 168 -17.40 -0.11 -0.89
CA LYS A 168 -16.22 0.32 -1.66
C LYS A 168 -15.08 -0.66 -1.52
N ASN A 169 -14.16 -0.57 -2.45
CA ASN A 169 -12.97 -1.41 -2.48
C ASN A 169 -11.72 -0.56 -2.67
N VAL A 170 -10.58 -1.14 -2.31
CA VAL A 170 -9.24 -0.61 -2.52
C VAL A 170 -8.33 -1.67 -3.11
N CYS A 171 -7.23 -1.28 -3.71
CA CYS A 171 -6.12 -2.17 -4.01
C CYS A 171 -5.21 -2.27 -2.80
N SER A 172 -5.07 -3.47 -2.24
CA SER A 172 -4.28 -3.72 -1.04
C SER A 172 -3.01 -4.48 -1.37
N MET A 173 -1.92 -4.07 -0.74
CA MET A 173 -0.67 -4.82 -0.63
C MET A 173 -0.52 -5.23 0.82
N VAL A 174 -0.54 -6.54 1.10
CA VAL A 174 -0.44 -7.08 2.46
C VAL A 174 0.84 -7.87 2.60
N LEU A 175 1.63 -7.55 3.59
CA LEU A 175 2.91 -8.16 3.88
C LEU A 175 2.92 -8.73 5.29
N GLU A 176 3.12 -10.04 5.42
CA GLU A 176 3.45 -10.71 6.68
C GLU A 176 4.96 -10.79 6.81
N VAL A 177 5.49 -10.25 7.90
CA VAL A 177 6.92 -10.13 8.16
C VAL A 177 7.26 -10.86 9.46
N PRO A 178 8.29 -11.72 9.50
CA PRO A 178 8.77 -12.27 10.75
C PRO A 178 9.39 -11.16 11.62
N ASN A 179 9.07 -11.13 12.92
CA ASN A 179 9.58 -10.11 13.83
C ASN A 179 11.11 -10.16 13.97
N SER A 180 11.75 -11.29 13.62
CA SER A 180 13.20 -11.39 13.53
C SER A 180 13.83 -10.53 12.42
N ALA A 181 13.03 -10.13 11.40
CA ALA A 181 13.45 -9.21 10.34
C ALA A 181 13.19 -7.74 10.68
N LEU A 182 12.63 -7.46 11.87
CA LEU A 182 12.35 -6.14 12.38
C LEU A 182 13.22 -5.86 13.63
N PRO A 183 13.52 -4.60 13.94
CA PRO A 183 14.22 -4.26 15.17
C PRO A 183 13.36 -4.60 16.40
N PRO A 184 13.98 -5.06 17.53
CA PRO A 184 13.24 -5.48 18.73
C PRO A 184 12.78 -4.30 19.60
N LYS A 185 12.26 -3.25 18.99
CA LYS A 185 11.81 -2.02 19.64
C LYS A 185 10.68 -1.37 18.85
N ALA A 186 10.12 -0.30 19.39
CA ALA A 186 9.11 0.48 18.68
C ALA A 186 9.68 1.01 17.35
N ILE A 187 8.89 0.91 16.30
CA ILE A 187 9.21 1.37 14.95
C ILE A 187 8.26 2.48 14.53
N ARG A 188 8.73 3.35 13.65
CA ARG A 188 7.92 4.32 12.93
C ARG A 188 7.76 3.86 11.50
N LEU A 189 6.58 4.08 10.94
CA LEU A 189 6.23 3.61 9.62
C LEU A 189 5.63 4.74 8.79
N TRP A 190 5.99 4.78 7.53
CA TRP A 190 5.29 5.55 6.51
C TRP A 190 5.35 4.85 5.16
N HIS A 191 4.47 5.22 4.27
CA HIS A 191 4.46 4.71 2.92
C HIS A 191 4.53 5.86 1.92
N ARG A 192 4.97 5.55 0.70
CA ARG A 192 5.01 6.50 -0.39
C ARG A 192 4.89 5.81 -1.75
N THR A 193 4.43 6.57 -2.75
CA THR A 193 4.44 6.17 -4.14
C THR A 193 5.45 7.03 -4.90
N LEU A 194 6.29 6.41 -5.71
CA LEU A 194 7.30 7.05 -6.53
C LEU A 194 7.05 6.74 -8.00
N LEU A 195 7.24 7.73 -8.85
CA LEU A 195 7.32 7.55 -10.30
C LEU A 195 8.75 7.77 -10.77
N PRO A 196 9.18 7.14 -11.89
CA PRO A 196 10.45 7.44 -12.51
C PRO A 196 10.54 8.93 -12.84
N SER A 197 11.68 9.55 -12.54
CA SER A 197 11.92 10.94 -12.92
C SER A 197 12.17 11.02 -14.43
N ASN A 198 11.43 11.86 -15.11
CA ASN A 198 11.73 12.23 -16.51
C ASN A 198 12.96 13.16 -16.56
N GLY A 199 14.13 12.66 -16.15
CA GLY A 199 15.43 13.34 -16.36
C GLY A 199 15.78 14.52 -15.46
N SER A 200 14.94 14.92 -14.48
CA SER A 200 15.21 16.09 -13.63
C SER A 200 14.89 15.88 -12.14
N GLY A 201 15.45 14.84 -11.55
CA GLY A 201 15.26 14.59 -10.11
C GLY A 201 14.01 13.77 -9.78
N GLU A 202 14.01 13.18 -8.59
CA GLU A 202 12.95 12.32 -8.09
C GLU A 202 11.61 13.05 -8.01
N SER A 203 10.57 12.53 -8.62
CA SER A 203 9.24 13.07 -8.47
C SER A 203 8.47 12.28 -7.42
N TRP A 204 8.33 12.85 -6.23
CA TRP A 204 7.44 12.37 -5.19
C TRP A 204 5.99 12.53 -5.66
N VAL A 205 5.18 11.53 -5.43
CA VAL A 205 3.74 11.61 -5.75
C VAL A 205 2.93 11.69 -4.47
N GLN A 206 3.38 11.02 -3.40
CA GLN A 206 2.80 11.07 -2.06
C GLN A 206 3.64 10.26 -1.05
#